data_df5c50be373cffeeff58341ea5f11003
#
_entry.id   df5c50be373cffeeff58341ea5f11003
#
_cell.length_a   1.000
_cell.length_b   1.000
_cell.length_c   1.000
_cell.angle_alpha   90.00
_cell.angle_beta   90.00
_cell.angle_gamma   90.00
#
_symmetry.space_group_name_H-M   'P 1'
#
loop_
_entity.id
_entity.type
_entity.pdbx_description
1 polymer ?
#
loop_
_entity_poly.entity_id
_entity_poly.type
_entity_poly.pdbx_seq_one_letter_code
_entity_poly.pdbx_strand_id
1 'polypeptide(L)'
;MDGFIIINKKENMTSRDVVNIVCKKLHTKKVGHTGTLDPMAKGVLVIAVNKALKLVDDITSLNKEYIAEVTLGIKTDTLDITGNVLEKEDITNINKEFIEEVLNSFIGEYNMEVPIYSAVKVNGKKLYEYAREGKSVELPIKKVVINNIELLSVDQ
;
A
#
# COMPACT_ATOMS: atom_id res chain seq x y z
N MET A 1 -18.03 14.30 18.35
CA MET A 1 -16.56 14.11 18.42
C MET A 1 -15.96 14.52 17.08
N ASP A 2 -14.97 15.40 17.08
CA ASP A 2 -14.20 15.80 15.90
C ASP A 2 -12.74 15.45 16.19
N GLY A 3 -12.02 14.85 15.23
CA GLY A 3 -10.61 14.54 15.40
C GLY A 3 -10.15 13.27 14.68
N PHE A 4 -8.97 12.79 15.05
CA PHE A 4 -8.38 11.58 14.49
C PHE A 4 -8.40 10.45 15.52
N ILE A 5 -8.54 9.23 15.02
CA ILE A 5 -8.43 7.98 15.79
C ILE A 5 -7.36 7.14 15.13
N ILE A 6 -6.40 6.67 15.90
CA ILE A 6 -5.36 5.76 15.42
C ILE A 6 -5.81 4.34 15.73
N ILE A 7 -5.92 3.53 14.67
CA ILE A 7 -6.37 2.14 14.75
C ILE A 7 -5.23 1.22 14.29
N ASN A 8 -4.94 0.18 15.05
CA ASN A 8 -4.15 -0.95 14.56
C ASN A 8 -5.05 -1.86 13.74
N LYS A 9 -5.04 -1.68 12.41
CA LYS A 9 -5.82 -2.52 11.51
C LYS A 9 -5.29 -3.95 11.53
N LYS A 10 -6.17 -4.90 11.71
CA LYS A 10 -5.85 -6.34 11.64
C LYS A 10 -5.83 -6.82 10.18
N GLU A 11 -5.18 -7.94 9.97
CA GLU A 11 -5.25 -8.69 8.72
C GLU A 11 -6.69 -9.10 8.39
N ASN A 12 -6.93 -9.41 7.13
CA ASN A 12 -8.22 -9.86 6.59
C ASN A 12 -9.35 -8.85 6.75
N MET A 13 -9.00 -7.57 6.87
CA MET A 13 -9.93 -6.44 6.89
C MET A 13 -9.51 -5.38 5.88
N THR A 14 -10.47 -4.81 5.18
CA THR A 14 -10.23 -3.61 4.37
C THR A 14 -10.18 -2.36 5.24
N SER A 15 -9.50 -1.30 4.78
CA SER A 15 -9.58 0.01 5.44
C SER A 15 -11.02 0.53 5.53
N ARG A 16 -11.89 0.17 4.57
CA ARG A 16 -13.32 0.51 4.58
C ARG A 16 -14.08 -0.20 5.70
N ASP A 17 -13.75 -1.45 6.02
CA ASP A 17 -14.39 -2.17 7.13
C ASP A 17 -14.12 -1.48 8.46
N VAL A 18 -12.89 -1.00 8.66
CA VAL A 18 -12.53 -0.22 9.85
C VAL A 18 -13.36 1.07 9.92
N VAL A 19 -13.48 1.81 8.80
CA VAL A 19 -14.34 3.00 8.73
C VAL A 19 -15.77 2.67 9.11
N ASN A 20 -16.33 1.57 8.58
CA ASN A 20 -17.69 1.15 8.86
C ASN A 20 -17.93 0.81 10.35
N ILE A 21 -16.94 0.18 10.99
CA ILE A 21 -16.99 -0.11 12.45
C ILE A 21 -16.99 1.21 13.25
N VAL A 22 -16.13 2.15 12.89
CA VAL A 22 -16.06 3.46 13.56
C VAL A 22 -17.35 4.26 13.35
N CYS A 23 -17.92 4.25 12.14
CA CYS A 23 -19.22 4.85 11.84
C CYS A 23 -20.31 4.34 12.77
N LYS A 24 -20.38 3.02 12.95
CA LYS A 24 -21.36 2.38 13.84
C LYS A 24 -21.15 2.76 15.31
N LYS A 25 -19.90 2.69 15.77
CA LYS A 25 -19.56 2.99 17.19
C LYS A 25 -19.78 4.45 17.57
N LEU A 26 -19.53 5.38 16.66
CA LEU A 26 -19.67 6.82 16.91
C LEU A 26 -21.01 7.40 16.43
N HIS A 27 -21.90 6.56 15.90
CA HIS A 27 -23.21 6.99 15.36
C HIS A 27 -23.10 8.16 14.37
N THR A 28 -22.06 8.16 13.49
CA THR A 28 -21.84 9.17 12.44
C THR A 28 -21.48 8.55 11.12
N LYS A 29 -21.90 9.18 10.02
CA LYS A 29 -21.49 8.79 8.65
C LYS A 29 -20.28 9.57 8.14
N LYS A 30 -19.82 10.59 8.88
CA LYS A 30 -18.70 11.45 8.50
C LYS A 30 -17.40 10.87 9.06
N VAL A 31 -16.95 9.76 8.48
CA VAL A 31 -15.70 9.06 8.84
C VAL A 31 -14.96 8.70 7.57
N GLY A 32 -13.65 8.87 7.56
CA GLY A 32 -12.75 8.49 6.47
C GLY A 32 -11.40 8.03 7.01
N HIS A 33 -10.59 7.43 6.16
CA HIS A 33 -9.20 7.07 6.49
C HIS A 33 -8.21 7.94 5.68
N THR A 34 -7.00 8.11 6.20
CA THR A 34 -5.95 8.95 5.59
C THR A 34 -4.96 8.14 4.73
N GLY A 35 -5.27 6.90 4.42
CA GLY A 35 -4.45 6.02 3.59
C GLY A 35 -5.09 4.65 3.52
N THR A 36 -4.86 3.94 2.43
CA THR A 36 -5.36 2.58 2.27
C THR A 36 -4.29 1.60 2.68
N LEU A 37 -4.65 0.66 3.55
CA LEU A 37 -3.89 -0.56 3.78
C LEU A 37 -4.62 -1.71 3.09
N ASP A 38 -3.87 -2.56 2.41
CA ASP A 38 -4.40 -3.76 1.78
C ASP A 38 -4.99 -4.73 2.83
N PRO A 39 -5.91 -5.63 2.44
CA PRO A 39 -6.54 -6.54 3.40
C PRO A 39 -5.55 -7.37 4.20
N MET A 40 -4.47 -7.83 3.57
CA MET A 40 -3.40 -8.60 4.18
C MET A 40 -2.47 -7.77 5.08
N ALA A 41 -2.36 -6.47 4.83
CA ALA A 41 -1.51 -5.59 5.63
C ALA A 41 -2.13 -5.31 7.00
N LYS A 42 -1.28 -5.16 8.01
CA LYS A 42 -1.64 -4.76 9.38
C LYS A 42 -0.89 -3.51 9.79
N GLY A 43 -1.35 -2.84 10.84
CA GLY A 43 -0.67 -1.69 11.41
C GLY A 43 -1.51 -0.43 11.45
N VAL A 44 -0.83 0.71 11.51
CA VAL A 44 -1.44 2.01 11.77
C VAL A 44 -2.35 2.46 10.63
N LEU A 45 -3.63 2.64 10.95
CA LEU A 45 -4.62 3.27 10.08
C LEU A 45 -5.22 4.49 10.81
N VAL A 46 -4.97 5.68 10.27
CA VAL A 46 -5.50 6.91 10.85
C VAL A 46 -6.89 7.18 10.28
N ILE A 47 -7.86 7.32 11.18
CA ILE A 47 -9.27 7.57 10.87
C ILE A 47 -9.61 9.01 11.23
N ALA A 48 -10.15 9.75 10.27
CA ALA A 48 -10.66 11.10 10.45
C ALA A 48 -12.17 11.08 10.71
N VAL A 49 -12.64 11.87 11.70
CA VAL A 49 -14.05 11.93 12.09
C VAL A 49 -14.56 13.37 12.01
N ASN A 50 -15.71 13.56 11.35
CA ASN A 50 -16.43 14.82 11.19
C ASN A 50 -15.56 15.94 10.59
N LYS A 51 -15.23 16.99 11.33
CA LYS A 51 -14.46 18.15 10.83
C LYS A 51 -13.04 17.78 10.42
N ALA A 52 -12.46 16.74 11.01
CA ALA A 52 -11.11 16.26 10.67
C ALA A 52 -11.00 15.68 9.25
N LEU A 53 -12.13 15.34 8.59
CA LEU A 53 -12.14 14.92 7.19
C LEU A 53 -11.53 15.97 6.24
N LYS A 54 -11.55 17.25 6.61
CA LYS A 54 -10.95 18.32 5.80
C LYS A 54 -9.41 18.29 5.79
N LEU A 55 -8.82 17.59 6.75
CA LEU A 55 -7.36 17.46 6.91
C LEU A 55 -6.81 16.11 6.40
N VAL A 56 -7.66 15.30 5.75
CA VAL A 56 -7.27 13.96 5.28
C VAL A 56 -6.11 14.05 4.30
N ASP A 57 -6.16 14.99 3.35
CA ASP A 57 -5.11 15.13 2.33
C ASP A 57 -3.78 15.55 2.96
N ASP A 58 -3.81 16.46 3.94
CA ASP A 58 -2.61 16.90 4.67
C ASP A 58 -1.95 15.72 5.39
N ILE A 59 -2.73 14.91 6.11
CA ILE A 59 -2.22 13.73 6.81
C ILE A 59 -1.75 12.65 5.83
N THR A 60 -2.46 12.49 4.70
CA THR A 60 -2.09 11.53 3.65
C THR A 60 -0.75 11.88 2.99
N SER A 61 -0.38 13.16 2.97
CA SER A 61 0.89 13.63 2.38
C SER A 61 2.11 13.44 3.29
N LEU A 62 1.92 13.15 4.58
CA LEU A 62 3.02 12.94 5.52
C LEU A 62 3.84 11.69 5.17
N ASN A 63 5.08 11.67 5.64
CA ASN A 63 5.97 10.51 5.52
C ASN A 63 5.35 9.28 6.20
N LYS A 64 5.66 8.12 5.66
CA LYS A 64 5.19 6.81 6.16
C LYS A 64 6.35 5.85 6.26
N GLU A 65 6.24 4.94 7.20
CA GLU A 65 7.17 3.82 7.37
C GLU A 65 6.42 2.51 7.25
N TYR A 66 7.03 1.55 6.55
CA TYR A 66 6.48 0.22 6.32
C TYR A 66 7.56 -0.82 6.62
N ILE A 67 7.15 -1.92 7.22
CA ILE A 67 7.93 -3.15 7.28
C ILE A 67 7.33 -4.08 6.23
N ALA A 68 8.15 -4.49 5.26
CA ALA A 68 7.74 -5.36 4.18
C ALA A 68 8.57 -6.64 4.17
N GLU A 69 7.92 -7.75 3.92
CA GLU A 69 8.55 -9.04 3.62
C GLU A 69 8.54 -9.23 2.10
N VAL A 70 9.68 -9.53 1.53
CA VAL A 70 9.86 -9.74 0.09
C VAL A 70 10.39 -11.14 -0.15
N THR A 71 9.65 -11.94 -0.94
CA THR A 71 10.10 -13.25 -1.38
C THR A 71 10.75 -13.13 -2.75
N LEU A 72 12.04 -13.44 -2.83
CA LEU A 72 12.77 -13.46 -4.09
C LEU A 72 12.45 -14.70 -4.93
N GLY A 73 12.64 -14.60 -6.25
CA GLY A 73 12.42 -15.72 -7.18
C GLY A 73 10.96 -16.01 -7.53
N ILE A 74 10.02 -15.24 -7.03
CA ILE A 74 8.59 -15.40 -7.34
C ILE A 74 8.02 -14.07 -7.82
N LYS A 75 7.39 -14.10 -8.99
CA LYS A 75 6.65 -12.96 -9.55
C LYS A 75 5.18 -13.29 -9.65
N THR A 76 4.32 -12.43 -9.15
CA THR A 76 2.87 -12.57 -9.23
C THR A 76 2.23 -11.47 -10.05
N ASP A 77 1.00 -11.71 -10.53
CA ASP A 77 0.23 -10.74 -11.31
C ASP A 77 -0.21 -9.51 -10.49
N THR A 78 -0.38 -9.68 -9.18
CA THR A 78 -0.74 -8.59 -8.25
C THR A 78 0.46 -7.90 -7.60
N LEU A 79 1.67 -8.40 -7.80
CA LEU A 79 2.91 -7.97 -7.12
C LEU A 79 2.89 -8.18 -5.59
N ASP A 80 2.02 -9.06 -5.10
CA ASP A 80 1.93 -9.47 -3.70
C ASP A 80 1.62 -10.97 -3.57
N ILE A 81 1.57 -11.47 -2.33
CA ILE A 81 1.36 -12.90 -2.02
C ILE A 81 -0.03 -13.42 -2.39
N THR A 82 -0.98 -12.55 -2.75
CA THR A 82 -2.37 -12.94 -3.06
C THR A 82 -2.58 -13.23 -4.54
N GLY A 83 -1.60 -12.90 -5.39
CA GLY A 83 -1.67 -13.08 -6.83
C GLY A 83 -1.35 -14.49 -7.32
N ASN A 84 -1.66 -14.71 -8.60
CA ASN A 84 -1.24 -15.92 -9.29
C ASN A 84 0.25 -15.84 -9.63
N VAL A 85 0.98 -16.90 -9.41
CA VAL A 85 2.40 -16.98 -9.78
C VAL A 85 2.52 -16.98 -11.31
N LEU A 86 3.22 -15.99 -11.85
CA LEU A 86 3.53 -15.86 -13.26
C LEU A 86 4.88 -16.48 -13.63
N GLU A 87 5.87 -16.24 -12.78
CA GLU A 87 7.25 -16.69 -12.99
C GLU A 87 7.81 -17.20 -11.67
N LYS A 88 8.63 -18.24 -11.73
CA LYS A 88 9.37 -18.76 -10.58
C LYS A 88 10.78 -19.10 -11.03
N GLU A 89 11.77 -18.58 -10.31
CA GLU A 89 13.19 -18.79 -10.54
C GLU A 89 13.86 -19.25 -9.26
N ASP A 90 14.80 -20.17 -9.39
CA ASP A 90 15.63 -20.60 -8.26
C ASP A 90 16.66 -19.53 -7.97
N ILE A 91 16.67 -19.05 -6.74
CA ILE A 91 17.58 -18.01 -6.29
C ILE A 91 18.85 -18.68 -5.77
N THR A 92 19.95 -18.47 -6.47
CA THR A 92 21.28 -18.96 -6.06
C THR A 92 22.26 -17.81 -5.95
N ASN A 93 23.15 -17.90 -4.95
CA ASN A 93 24.28 -16.96 -4.78
C ASN A 93 23.91 -15.48 -4.53
N ILE A 94 22.77 -15.20 -3.92
CA ILE A 94 22.44 -13.87 -3.43
C ILE A 94 22.98 -13.72 -2.01
N ASN A 95 23.87 -12.77 -1.80
CA ASN A 95 24.39 -12.43 -0.48
C ASN A 95 23.73 -11.15 0.07
N LYS A 96 23.92 -10.91 1.34
CA LYS A 96 23.34 -9.77 2.04
C LYS A 96 23.82 -8.43 1.46
N GLU A 97 25.08 -8.33 1.12
CA GLU A 97 25.71 -7.13 0.57
C GLU A 97 25.07 -6.72 -0.76
N PHE A 98 24.79 -7.69 -1.63
CA PHE A 98 24.10 -7.43 -2.89
C PHE A 98 22.68 -6.93 -2.67
N ILE A 99 21.94 -7.51 -1.71
CA ILE A 99 20.59 -7.05 -1.36
C ILE A 99 20.64 -5.60 -0.86
N GLU A 100 21.56 -5.28 0.04
CA GLU A 100 21.74 -3.92 0.57
C GLU A 100 22.09 -2.91 -0.54
N GLU A 101 22.93 -3.29 -1.49
CA GLU A 101 23.27 -2.45 -2.65
C GLU A 101 22.03 -2.15 -3.49
N VAL A 102 21.24 -3.17 -3.81
CA VAL A 102 19.99 -3.02 -4.57
C VAL A 102 18.99 -2.14 -3.80
N LEU A 103 18.77 -2.37 -2.51
CA LEU A 103 17.88 -1.55 -1.70
C LEU A 103 18.31 -0.09 -1.65
N ASN A 104 19.61 0.18 -1.48
CA ASN A 104 20.17 1.53 -1.48
C ASN A 104 19.95 2.26 -2.81
N SER A 105 19.91 1.54 -3.93
CA SER A 105 19.65 2.13 -5.24
C SER A 105 18.26 2.73 -5.40
N PHE A 106 17.30 2.36 -4.53
CA PHE A 106 15.95 2.92 -4.51
C PHE A 106 15.81 4.17 -3.65
N ILE A 107 16.83 4.55 -2.87
CA ILE A 107 16.79 5.75 -2.03
C ILE A 107 16.81 7.00 -2.92
N GLY A 108 15.91 7.95 -2.63
CA GLY A 108 15.78 9.20 -3.36
C GLY A 108 14.47 9.32 -4.14
N GLU A 109 14.48 10.11 -5.20
CA GLU A 109 13.32 10.30 -6.06
C GLU A 109 13.18 9.15 -7.06
N TYR A 110 12.01 8.56 -7.11
CA TYR A 110 11.70 7.44 -7.98
C TYR A 110 10.39 7.68 -8.74
N ASN A 111 10.43 7.46 -10.05
CA ASN A 111 9.25 7.50 -10.89
C ASN A 111 8.65 6.10 -10.99
N MET A 112 7.62 5.85 -10.18
CA MET A 112 6.95 4.58 -10.09
C MET A 112 5.75 4.52 -11.03
N GLU A 113 5.70 3.54 -11.91
CA GLU A 113 4.49 3.19 -12.63
C GLU A 113 3.47 2.62 -11.63
N VAL A 114 2.27 3.19 -11.62
CA VAL A 114 1.24 2.78 -10.66
C VAL A 114 0.75 1.38 -11.01
N PRO A 115 0.78 0.42 -10.07
CA PRO A 115 0.31 -0.94 -10.33
C PRO A 115 -1.15 -0.97 -10.80
N ILE A 116 -1.44 -1.85 -11.79
CA ILE A 116 -2.79 -1.97 -12.34
C ILE A 116 -3.81 -2.43 -11.27
N TYR A 117 -3.37 -3.24 -10.29
CA TYR A 117 -4.19 -3.66 -9.14
C TYR A 117 -4.19 -2.60 -8.03
N SER A 118 -4.50 -1.35 -8.40
CA SER A 118 -4.59 -0.24 -7.45
C SER A 118 -5.94 0.48 -7.51
N ALA A 119 -6.25 1.28 -6.48
CA ALA A 119 -7.46 2.08 -6.40
C ALA A 119 -7.34 3.45 -7.12
N VAL A 120 -6.23 3.71 -7.79
CA VAL A 120 -6.02 4.94 -8.57
C VAL A 120 -7.00 4.96 -9.74
N LYS A 121 -7.57 6.13 -10.01
CA LYS A 121 -8.55 6.30 -11.10
C LYS A 121 -7.89 6.87 -12.35
N VAL A 122 -8.18 6.23 -13.48
CA VAL A 122 -7.88 6.72 -14.83
C VAL A 122 -9.19 6.78 -15.60
N ASN A 123 -9.49 7.91 -16.23
CA ASN A 123 -10.76 8.13 -16.94
C ASN A 123 -12.01 7.82 -16.09
N GLY A 124 -11.97 8.15 -14.79
CA GLY A 124 -13.10 7.98 -13.86
C GLY A 124 -13.28 6.57 -13.29
N LYS A 125 -12.53 5.56 -13.78
CA LYS A 125 -12.59 4.17 -13.38
C LYS A 125 -11.29 3.76 -12.66
N LYS A 126 -11.37 2.91 -11.65
CA LYS A 126 -10.19 2.46 -10.90
C LYS A 126 -9.38 1.45 -11.73
N LEU A 127 -8.05 1.48 -11.58
CA LEU A 127 -7.14 0.62 -12.33
C LEU A 127 -7.45 -0.87 -12.13
N TYR A 128 -7.73 -1.32 -10.90
CA TYR A 128 -8.08 -2.73 -10.66
C TYR A 128 -9.36 -3.18 -11.39
N GLU A 129 -10.27 -2.26 -11.76
CA GLU A 129 -11.46 -2.59 -12.53
C GLU A 129 -11.12 -2.86 -13.99
N TYR A 130 -10.13 -2.15 -14.57
CA TYR A 130 -9.56 -2.46 -15.88
C TYR A 130 -8.90 -3.83 -15.89
N ALA A 131 -8.08 -4.13 -14.86
CA ALA A 131 -7.42 -5.43 -14.72
C ALA A 131 -8.42 -6.59 -14.71
N ARG A 132 -9.49 -6.48 -13.93
CA ARG A 132 -10.54 -7.50 -13.83
C ARG A 132 -11.32 -7.70 -15.12
N GLU A 133 -11.44 -6.67 -15.93
CA GLU A 133 -12.10 -6.74 -17.24
C GLU A 133 -11.16 -7.17 -18.38
N GLY A 134 -9.88 -7.39 -18.09
CA GLY A 134 -8.87 -7.71 -19.10
C GLY A 134 -8.63 -6.57 -20.11
N LYS A 135 -8.93 -5.32 -19.72
CA LYS A 135 -8.76 -4.14 -20.57
C LYS A 135 -7.41 -3.49 -20.33
N SER A 136 -6.69 -3.19 -21.39
CA SER A 136 -5.48 -2.38 -21.32
C SER A 136 -5.82 -0.92 -21.01
N VAL A 137 -4.96 -0.28 -20.21
CA VAL A 137 -5.02 1.14 -19.86
C VAL A 137 -3.59 1.64 -19.70
N GLU A 138 -3.32 2.87 -20.12
CA GLU A 138 -2.04 3.51 -19.84
C GLU A 138 -1.90 3.76 -18.34
N LEU A 139 -0.84 3.19 -17.74
CA LEU A 139 -0.60 3.32 -16.32
C LEU A 139 0.06 4.67 -16.00
N PRO A 140 -0.47 5.44 -15.06
CA PRO A 140 0.12 6.71 -14.69
C PRO A 140 1.45 6.49 -13.95
N ILE A 141 2.39 7.42 -14.18
CA ILE A 141 3.65 7.48 -13.44
C ILE A 141 3.44 8.40 -12.23
N LYS A 142 3.80 7.91 -11.05
CA LYS A 142 3.79 8.67 -9.81
C LYS A 142 5.21 8.85 -9.30
N LYS A 143 5.59 10.12 -9.06
CA LYS A 143 6.85 10.43 -8.37
C LYS A 143 6.68 10.12 -6.88
N VAL A 144 7.55 9.27 -6.36
CA VAL A 144 7.67 8.94 -4.94
C VAL A 144 9.06 9.28 -4.45
N VAL A 145 9.19 9.53 -3.16
CA VAL A 145 10.49 9.78 -2.52
C VAL A 145 10.67 8.73 -1.44
N ILE A 146 11.76 7.98 -1.53
CA ILE A 146 12.16 6.99 -0.55
C ILE A 146 13.29 7.61 0.28
N ASN A 147 12.98 7.96 1.53
CA ASN A 147 13.94 8.64 2.39
C ASN A 147 14.99 7.69 2.97
N ASN A 148 14.60 6.47 3.27
CA ASN A 148 15.46 5.45 3.84
C ASN A 148 14.89 4.05 3.54
N ILE A 149 15.79 3.07 3.38
CA ILE A 149 15.48 1.64 3.36
C ILE A 149 16.50 0.95 4.27
N GLU A 150 16.04 0.05 5.11
CA GLU A 150 16.87 -0.75 6.01
C GLU A 150 16.54 -2.23 5.82
N LEU A 151 17.55 -3.05 5.61
CA LEU A 151 17.41 -4.50 5.59
C LEU A 151 17.41 -5.03 7.02
N LEU A 152 16.26 -5.50 7.49
CA LEU A 152 16.10 -5.99 8.85
C LEU A 152 16.63 -7.42 9.03
N SER A 153 16.26 -8.32 8.12
CA SER A 153 16.70 -9.72 8.13
C SER A 153 16.70 -10.31 6.72
N VAL A 154 17.44 -11.39 6.55
CA VAL A 154 17.38 -12.27 5.38
C VAL A 154 17.23 -13.69 5.91
N ASP A 155 16.12 -14.32 5.57
CA ASP A 155 15.86 -15.73 5.87
C ASP A 155 16.11 -16.56 4.60
N GLN A 156 16.78 -17.71 4.76
CA GLN A 156 17.12 -18.62 3.64
C GLN A 156 16.22 -19.86 3.67
#